data_adc0b9ec267c896cfc4ecc9386210b78
#
_entry.id   adc0b9ec267c896cfc4ecc9386210b78
#
_cell.length_a   1.000
_cell.length_b   1.000
_cell.length_c   1.000
_cell.angle_alpha   90.00
_cell.angle_beta   90.00
_cell.angle_gamma   90.00
#
_symmetry.space_group_name_H-M   'P 1'
#
loop_
_entity.id
_entity.type
_entity.pdbx_description
1 polymer ?
#
loop_
_entity_poly.entity_id
_entity_poly.type
_entity_poly.pdbx_seq_one_letter_code
_entity_poly.pdbx_strand_id
1 'polypeptide(L)'
;MLSAVHLTRRFGNRVAVEDATFEIARGEIFALLGPNGAGKTTTLRMLAGLIEPSAGEVHLSGHRVGRGNAERLRARVGLLTEAPGLWDRLTVRENLLTYAWLHGLREPDQAVERSMTTFGLSDRANDAAALLSKGLKQRVALARTLLHNPDIVLLDEPTSGLDPESAREVRELIVKLRIEQRAVVLSTHNLDEVERIATRVAVLRQRMLAVDTPDALRARLFGHRLRVVVTGHAGAFIPALRTGGHPDVVADDNTLSIATRDALRDTPDVVRVLVQHGAAIISVVPEEHSLEDVYLRLIKEEARA
;
A
#
# COMPACT_ATOMS: atom_id res chain seq x y z
N MET A 1 -18.03 -1.16 -0.53
CA MET A 1 -17.06 -2.23 -0.68
C MET A 1 -16.80 -2.45 -2.16
N LEU A 2 -15.56 -2.54 -2.57
CA LEU A 2 -15.14 -2.81 -3.95
C LEU A 2 -14.48 -4.19 -3.96
N SER A 3 -14.84 -5.07 -4.90
CA SER A 3 -14.18 -6.37 -5.03
C SER A 3 -13.80 -6.67 -6.48
N ALA A 4 -12.69 -7.38 -6.60
CA ALA A 4 -12.17 -7.98 -7.81
C ALA A 4 -12.34 -9.49 -7.69
N VAL A 5 -12.93 -10.14 -8.68
CA VAL A 5 -13.18 -11.56 -8.69
C VAL A 5 -12.59 -12.15 -9.97
N HIS A 6 -11.52 -12.93 -9.81
CA HIS A 6 -10.81 -13.60 -10.91
C HIS A 6 -10.41 -12.66 -12.06
N LEU A 7 -10.01 -11.40 -11.73
CA LEU A 7 -9.67 -10.40 -12.72
C LEU A 7 -8.47 -10.82 -13.56
N THR A 8 -8.69 -10.90 -14.86
CA THR A 8 -7.63 -11.16 -15.85
C THR A 8 -7.69 -10.10 -16.94
N ARG A 9 -6.53 -9.57 -17.35
CA ARG A 9 -6.41 -8.68 -18.49
C ARG A 9 -5.27 -9.09 -19.41
N ARG A 10 -5.61 -9.26 -20.69
CA ARG A 10 -4.68 -9.56 -21.78
C ARG A 10 -4.68 -8.43 -22.80
N PHE A 11 -3.51 -8.11 -23.33
CA PHE A 11 -3.32 -7.21 -24.46
C PHE A 11 -2.62 -7.97 -25.56
N GLY A 12 -3.39 -8.45 -26.55
CA GLY A 12 -2.89 -9.43 -27.52
C GLY A 12 -2.41 -10.70 -26.79
N ASN A 13 -1.16 -11.09 -27.01
CA ASN A 13 -0.56 -12.26 -26.37
C ASN A 13 0.04 -11.97 -24.97
N ARG A 14 0.10 -10.70 -24.56
CA ARG A 14 0.67 -10.33 -23.27
C ARG A 14 -0.39 -10.37 -22.18
N VAL A 15 -0.15 -11.15 -21.13
CA VAL A 15 -0.93 -11.12 -19.89
C VAL A 15 -0.41 -9.98 -19.03
N ALA A 16 -1.27 -9.03 -18.68
CA ALA A 16 -0.94 -7.92 -17.81
C ALA A 16 -1.37 -8.18 -16.36
N VAL A 17 -2.50 -8.86 -16.17
CA VAL A 17 -3.02 -9.31 -14.88
C VAL A 17 -3.64 -10.68 -15.08
N GLU A 18 -3.36 -11.60 -14.17
CA GLU A 18 -3.85 -12.97 -14.20
C GLU A 18 -4.50 -13.33 -12.88
N ASP A 19 -5.78 -13.68 -12.93
CA ASP A 19 -6.57 -14.25 -11.83
C ASP A 19 -6.49 -13.48 -10.49
N ALA A 20 -6.59 -12.16 -10.54
CA ALA A 20 -6.53 -11.35 -9.33
C ALA A 20 -7.89 -11.34 -8.61
N THR A 21 -7.89 -11.82 -7.35
CA THR A 21 -9.10 -11.85 -6.49
C THR A 21 -8.79 -11.19 -5.15
N PHE A 22 -9.56 -10.14 -4.81
CA PHE A 22 -9.45 -9.41 -3.54
C PHE A 22 -10.66 -8.53 -3.29
N GLU A 23 -10.83 -8.13 -2.05
CA GLU A 23 -11.86 -7.20 -1.60
C GLU A 23 -11.23 -6.02 -0.87
N ILE A 24 -11.90 -4.87 -0.94
CA ILE A 24 -11.47 -3.64 -0.29
C ILE A 24 -12.63 -3.11 0.54
N ALA A 25 -12.38 -2.95 1.83
CA ALA A 25 -13.36 -2.46 2.79
C ALA A 25 -13.37 -0.93 2.86
N ARG A 26 -14.40 -0.37 3.51
CA ARG A 26 -14.39 1.05 3.91
C ARG A 26 -13.37 1.26 5.03
N GLY A 27 -12.71 2.41 5.00
CA GLY A 27 -11.67 2.72 5.98
C GLY A 27 -10.42 1.86 5.83
N GLU A 28 -10.18 1.29 4.66
CA GLU A 28 -9.00 0.49 4.33
C GLU A 28 -8.10 1.23 3.35
N ILE A 29 -6.78 1.15 3.56
CA ILE A 29 -5.77 1.47 2.57
C ILE A 29 -5.19 0.15 2.06
N PHE A 30 -5.57 -0.24 0.85
CA PHE A 30 -5.11 -1.45 0.18
C PHE A 30 -3.99 -1.11 -0.81
N ALA A 31 -2.79 -1.59 -0.56
CA ALA A 31 -1.64 -1.33 -1.42
C ALA A 31 -1.44 -2.45 -2.45
N LEU A 32 -1.32 -2.09 -3.72
CA LEU A 32 -0.84 -2.96 -4.80
C LEU A 32 0.67 -2.75 -4.94
N LEU A 33 1.47 -3.63 -4.37
CA LEU A 33 2.92 -3.57 -4.37
C LEU A 33 3.50 -4.46 -5.47
N GLY A 34 4.44 -3.93 -6.23
CA GLY A 34 5.13 -4.74 -7.26
C GLY A 34 6.00 -3.89 -8.19
N PRO A 35 6.85 -4.53 -8.99
CA PRO A 35 7.75 -3.83 -9.91
C PRO A 35 6.98 -3.16 -11.05
N ASN A 36 7.69 -2.37 -11.87
CA ASN A 36 7.11 -1.83 -13.09
C ASN A 36 6.71 -2.96 -14.04
N GLY A 37 5.50 -2.85 -14.61
CA GLY A 37 4.95 -3.90 -15.47
C GLY A 37 4.27 -5.07 -14.74
N ALA A 38 4.18 -5.04 -13.40
CA ALA A 38 3.49 -6.07 -12.60
C ALA A 38 1.96 -6.12 -12.79
N GLY A 39 1.38 -5.10 -13.45
CA GLY A 39 -0.07 -5.04 -13.66
C GLY A 39 -0.81 -4.06 -12.73
N LYS A 40 -0.12 -3.31 -11.85
CA LYS A 40 -0.72 -2.38 -10.88
C LYS A 40 -1.67 -1.37 -11.52
N THR A 41 -1.16 -0.54 -12.43
CA THR A 41 -1.96 0.45 -13.19
C THR A 41 -3.10 -0.20 -13.97
N THR A 42 -2.87 -1.37 -14.55
CA THR A 42 -3.91 -2.12 -15.28
C THR A 42 -5.04 -2.54 -14.33
N THR A 43 -4.69 -3.03 -13.15
CA THR A 43 -5.66 -3.37 -12.10
C THR A 43 -6.48 -2.14 -11.68
N LEU A 44 -5.81 -1.02 -11.37
CA LEU A 44 -6.52 0.22 -11.03
C LEU A 44 -7.48 0.68 -12.14
N ARG A 45 -7.07 0.61 -13.41
CA ARG A 45 -7.93 0.96 -14.55
C ARG A 45 -9.14 0.03 -14.71
N MET A 46 -9.00 -1.25 -14.42
CA MET A 46 -10.13 -2.18 -14.38
C MET A 46 -11.08 -1.85 -13.22
N LEU A 47 -10.55 -1.59 -12.03
CA LEU A 47 -11.33 -1.18 -10.86
C LEU A 47 -12.08 0.14 -11.09
N ALA A 48 -11.48 1.08 -11.83
CA ALA A 48 -12.10 2.35 -12.23
C ALA A 48 -13.14 2.20 -13.36
N GLY A 49 -13.27 1.01 -13.96
CA GLY A 49 -14.13 0.80 -15.13
C GLY A 49 -13.66 1.52 -16.40
N LEU A 50 -12.36 1.88 -16.47
CA LEU A 50 -11.76 2.50 -17.66
C LEU A 50 -11.40 1.48 -18.73
N ILE A 51 -11.07 0.27 -18.32
CA ILE A 51 -10.83 -0.87 -19.21
C ILE A 51 -11.64 -2.07 -18.70
N GLU A 52 -12.19 -2.85 -19.63
CA GLU A 52 -12.87 -4.09 -19.29
C GLU A 52 -11.85 -5.20 -18.99
N PRO A 53 -12.08 -6.06 -17.99
CA PRO A 53 -11.30 -7.27 -17.83
C PRO A 53 -11.52 -8.22 -19.02
N SER A 54 -10.51 -9.01 -19.37
CA SER A 54 -10.64 -10.09 -20.37
C SER A 54 -11.40 -11.30 -19.82
N ALA A 55 -11.32 -11.50 -18.48
CA ALA A 55 -12.10 -12.45 -17.70
C ALA A 55 -12.23 -11.95 -16.27
N GLY A 56 -13.20 -12.50 -15.53
CA GLY A 56 -13.50 -12.05 -14.16
C GLY A 56 -14.36 -10.81 -14.12
N GLU A 57 -14.55 -10.28 -12.92
CA GLU A 57 -15.52 -9.21 -12.65
C GLU A 57 -15.07 -8.24 -11.58
N VAL A 58 -15.51 -6.99 -11.71
CA VAL A 58 -15.42 -5.98 -10.64
C VAL A 58 -16.82 -5.81 -10.05
N HIS A 59 -16.93 -5.78 -8.73
CA HIS A 59 -18.18 -5.51 -8.04
C HIS A 59 -18.06 -4.28 -7.15
N LEU A 60 -19.06 -3.41 -7.20
CA LEU A 60 -19.23 -2.27 -6.31
C LEU A 60 -20.47 -2.49 -5.45
N SER A 61 -20.29 -2.57 -4.13
CA SER A 61 -21.38 -2.83 -3.17
C SER A 61 -22.24 -4.03 -3.55
N GLY A 62 -21.60 -5.12 -4.00
CA GLY A 62 -22.26 -6.37 -4.41
C GLY A 62 -22.83 -6.38 -5.84
N HIS A 63 -22.77 -5.27 -6.57
CA HIS A 63 -23.27 -5.18 -7.93
C HIS A 63 -22.10 -5.24 -8.93
N ARG A 64 -22.20 -6.15 -9.90
CA ARG A 64 -21.22 -6.25 -10.99
C ARG A 64 -21.14 -4.93 -11.77
N VAL A 65 -19.92 -4.47 -12.00
CA VAL A 65 -19.62 -3.32 -12.84
C VAL A 65 -19.49 -3.77 -14.29
N GLY A 66 -20.20 -3.11 -15.20
CA GLY A 66 -20.17 -3.39 -16.64
C GLY A 66 -20.55 -2.16 -17.44
N ARG A 67 -20.60 -2.29 -18.78
CA ARG A 67 -20.89 -1.15 -19.71
C ARG A 67 -22.16 -0.40 -19.34
N GLY A 68 -23.22 -1.10 -18.90
CA GLY A 68 -24.53 -0.50 -18.61
C GLY A 68 -24.58 0.31 -17.31
N ASN A 69 -23.58 0.20 -16.41
CA ASN A 69 -23.57 0.90 -15.12
C ASN A 69 -22.22 1.55 -14.78
N ALA A 70 -21.29 1.64 -15.74
CA ALA A 70 -19.97 2.23 -15.55
C ALA A 70 -20.05 3.71 -15.11
N GLU A 71 -21.11 4.44 -15.48
CA GLU A 71 -21.36 5.81 -15.04
C GLU A 71 -21.57 5.89 -13.52
N ARG A 72 -22.38 4.97 -12.95
CA ARG A 72 -22.58 4.89 -11.49
C ARG A 72 -21.31 4.56 -10.74
N LEU A 73 -20.42 3.74 -11.32
CA LEU A 73 -19.11 3.48 -10.75
C LEU A 73 -18.26 4.76 -10.75
N ARG A 74 -18.15 5.43 -11.91
CA ARG A 74 -17.34 6.66 -12.02
C ARG A 74 -17.80 7.77 -11.09
N ALA A 75 -19.09 7.87 -10.81
CA ALA A 75 -19.62 8.82 -9.83
C ALA A 75 -19.17 8.54 -8.39
N ARG A 76 -18.72 7.31 -8.08
CA ARG A 76 -18.30 6.89 -6.74
C ARG A 76 -16.80 6.61 -6.61
N VAL A 77 -16.08 6.70 -7.72
CA VAL A 77 -14.64 6.39 -7.78
C VAL A 77 -13.88 7.62 -8.20
N GLY A 78 -12.91 8.02 -7.41
CA GLY A 78 -11.87 8.98 -7.79
C GLY A 78 -10.62 8.23 -8.24
N LEU A 79 -10.05 8.62 -9.39
CA LEU A 79 -8.81 8.05 -9.90
C LEU A 79 -7.75 9.12 -10.07
N LEU A 80 -6.64 8.97 -9.36
CA LEU A 80 -5.40 9.68 -9.61
C LEU A 80 -4.50 8.78 -10.45
N THR A 81 -4.09 9.24 -11.62
CA THR A 81 -3.11 8.59 -12.48
C THR A 81 -1.69 9.04 -12.13
N GLU A 82 -0.67 8.25 -12.47
CA GLU A 82 0.75 8.54 -12.24
C GLU A 82 1.15 9.97 -12.71
N ALA A 83 0.68 10.38 -13.90
CA ALA A 83 0.80 11.77 -14.34
C ALA A 83 -0.37 12.58 -13.77
N PRO A 84 -0.13 13.76 -13.17
CA PRO A 84 -1.19 14.62 -12.62
C PRO A 84 -2.30 14.96 -13.61
N GLY A 85 -2.01 15.04 -14.92
CA GLY A 85 -3.00 15.26 -15.97
C GLY A 85 -3.72 16.61 -15.83
N LEU A 86 -3.02 17.64 -15.42
CA LEU A 86 -3.52 19.00 -15.33
C LEU A 86 -3.36 19.69 -16.68
N TRP A 87 -4.25 20.63 -16.98
CA TRP A 87 -4.10 21.55 -18.11
C TRP A 87 -3.13 22.67 -17.73
N ASP A 88 -1.94 22.65 -18.28
CA ASP A 88 -0.83 23.54 -17.93
C ASP A 88 -1.17 25.04 -18.10
N ARG A 89 -2.02 25.38 -19.07
CA ARG A 89 -2.43 26.77 -19.35
C ARG A 89 -3.54 27.29 -18.45
N LEU A 90 -4.24 26.40 -17.76
CA LEU A 90 -5.30 26.74 -16.83
C LEU A 90 -4.71 26.98 -15.43
N THR A 91 -5.34 27.89 -14.70
CA THR A 91 -5.06 28.10 -13.28
C THR A 91 -5.48 26.90 -12.44
N VAL A 92 -5.05 26.85 -11.17
CA VAL A 92 -5.51 25.83 -10.21
C VAL A 92 -7.03 25.81 -10.14
N ARG A 93 -7.65 26.99 -9.95
CA ARG A 93 -9.10 27.13 -9.89
C ARG A 93 -9.80 26.62 -11.16
N GLU A 94 -9.33 27.03 -12.34
CA GLU A 94 -9.92 26.61 -13.60
C GLU A 94 -9.78 25.11 -13.86
N ASN A 95 -8.64 24.51 -13.49
CA ASN A 95 -8.47 23.07 -13.53
C ASN A 95 -9.54 22.35 -12.69
N LEU A 96 -9.74 22.80 -11.45
CA LEU A 96 -10.74 22.19 -10.55
C LEU A 96 -12.17 22.46 -11.03
N LEU A 97 -12.51 23.68 -11.47
CA LEU A 97 -13.83 24.03 -12.00
C LEU A 97 -14.20 23.18 -13.21
N THR A 98 -13.25 22.95 -14.13
CA THR A 98 -13.51 22.12 -15.31
C THR A 98 -13.95 20.70 -14.88
N TYR A 99 -13.30 20.11 -13.88
CA TYR A 99 -13.71 18.79 -13.37
C TYR A 99 -15.01 18.83 -12.58
N ALA A 100 -15.27 19.92 -11.83
CA ALA A 100 -16.55 20.10 -11.15
C ALA A 100 -17.73 20.07 -12.14
N TRP A 101 -17.57 20.74 -13.27
CA TRP A 101 -18.58 20.73 -14.35
C TRP A 101 -18.69 19.35 -15.03
N LEU A 102 -17.56 18.69 -15.32
CA LEU A 102 -17.57 17.34 -15.91
C LEU A 102 -18.25 16.31 -15.02
N HIS A 103 -18.15 16.47 -13.70
CA HIS A 103 -18.86 15.62 -12.72
C HIS A 103 -20.31 16.08 -12.45
N GLY A 104 -20.79 17.17 -13.07
CA GLY A 104 -22.13 17.69 -12.91
C GLY A 104 -22.45 18.18 -11.50
N LEU A 105 -21.45 18.74 -10.81
CA LEU A 105 -21.67 19.24 -9.43
C LEU A 105 -22.64 20.42 -9.46
N ARG A 106 -23.62 20.43 -8.54
CA ARG A 106 -24.67 21.45 -8.47
C ARG A 106 -24.10 22.84 -8.12
N GLU A 107 -23.09 22.86 -7.23
CA GLU A 107 -22.44 24.09 -6.75
C GLU A 107 -20.93 24.00 -6.99
N PRO A 108 -20.48 24.09 -8.26
CA PRO A 108 -19.09 23.84 -8.64
C PRO A 108 -18.11 24.80 -7.96
N ASP A 109 -18.44 26.09 -7.87
CA ASP A 109 -17.58 27.09 -7.24
C ASP A 109 -17.37 26.80 -5.74
N GLN A 110 -18.43 26.49 -5.00
CA GLN A 110 -18.32 26.14 -3.57
C GLN A 110 -17.53 24.86 -3.36
N ALA A 111 -17.71 23.85 -4.23
CA ALA A 111 -16.96 22.60 -4.16
C ALA A 111 -15.46 22.85 -4.39
N VAL A 112 -15.12 23.69 -5.36
CA VAL A 112 -13.75 24.09 -5.67
C VAL A 112 -13.12 24.86 -4.51
N GLU A 113 -13.83 25.85 -3.93
CA GLU A 113 -13.34 26.62 -2.78
C GLU A 113 -13.05 25.71 -1.58
N ARG A 114 -14.00 24.81 -1.23
CA ARG A 114 -13.78 23.83 -0.16
C ARG A 114 -12.58 22.94 -0.45
N SER A 115 -12.44 22.48 -1.69
CA SER A 115 -11.34 21.63 -2.10
C SER A 115 -10.01 22.39 -2.00
N MET A 116 -9.91 23.60 -2.52
CA MET A 116 -8.69 24.43 -2.44
C MET A 116 -8.28 24.66 -0.98
N THR A 117 -9.23 24.97 -0.11
CA THR A 117 -8.98 25.16 1.33
C THR A 117 -8.45 23.86 1.96
N THR A 118 -9.10 22.72 1.70
CA THR A 118 -8.72 21.41 2.26
C THR A 118 -7.31 20.98 1.86
N PHE A 119 -6.90 21.33 0.64
CA PHE A 119 -5.59 20.94 0.08
C PHE A 119 -4.52 22.04 0.18
N GLY A 120 -4.82 23.17 0.87
CA GLY A 120 -3.87 24.28 1.03
C GLY A 120 -3.48 24.93 -0.30
N LEU A 121 -4.46 25.11 -1.20
CA LEU A 121 -4.27 25.65 -2.56
C LEU A 121 -4.88 27.04 -2.74
N SER A 122 -5.52 27.61 -1.72
CA SER A 122 -6.25 28.88 -1.82
C SER A 122 -5.37 30.04 -2.28
N ASP A 123 -4.16 30.17 -1.75
CA ASP A 123 -3.20 31.21 -2.11
C ASP A 123 -2.61 31.04 -3.52
N ARG A 124 -2.81 29.88 -4.12
CA ARG A 124 -2.35 29.51 -5.47
C ARG A 124 -3.47 29.39 -6.49
N ALA A 125 -4.69 29.77 -6.11
CA ALA A 125 -5.89 29.62 -6.95
C ALA A 125 -5.73 30.15 -8.38
N ASN A 126 -5.01 31.25 -8.53
CA ASN A 126 -4.81 31.94 -9.80
C ASN A 126 -3.47 31.61 -10.48
N ASP A 127 -2.64 30.76 -9.87
CA ASP A 127 -1.38 30.32 -10.49
C ASP A 127 -1.68 29.34 -11.62
N ALA A 128 -1.04 29.53 -12.78
CA ALA A 128 -1.13 28.57 -13.88
C ALA A 128 -0.48 27.23 -13.47
N ALA A 129 -1.12 26.12 -13.82
CA ALA A 129 -0.62 24.79 -13.44
C ALA A 129 0.80 24.51 -13.97
N ALA A 130 1.20 25.10 -15.09
CA ALA A 130 2.55 25.00 -15.62
C ALA A 130 3.62 25.46 -14.62
N LEU A 131 3.33 26.50 -13.82
CA LEU A 131 4.27 27.15 -12.90
C LEU A 131 4.40 26.45 -11.54
N LEU A 132 3.55 25.46 -11.27
CA LEU A 132 3.54 24.75 -10.00
C LEU A 132 4.70 23.76 -9.89
N SER A 133 5.24 23.62 -8.67
CA SER A 133 6.15 22.50 -8.33
C SER A 133 5.44 21.15 -8.54
N LYS A 134 6.22 20.07 -8.65
CA LYS A 134 5.67 18.71 -8.81
C LYS A 134 4.74 18.33 -7.65
N GLY A 135 5.12 18.67 -6.40
CA GLY A 135 4.30 18.44 -5.22
C GLY A 135 2.97 19.21 -5.25
N LEU A 136 3.00 20.48 -5.66
CA LEU A 136 1.78 21.26 -5.82
C LEU A 136 0.88 20.72 -6.94
N LYS A 137 1.45 20.33 -8.09
CA LYS A 137 0.69 19.64 -9.15
C LYS A 137 0.00 18.37 -8.62
N GLN A 138 0.70 17.61 -7.81
CA GLN A 138 0.15 16.39 -7.20
C GLN A 138 -1.00 16.70 -6.22
N ARG A 139 -0.87 17.75 -5.41
CA ARG A 139 -1.97 18.20 -4.52
C ARG A 139 -3.19 18.67 -5.33
N VAL A 140 -3.00 19.41 -6.41
CA VAL A 140 -4.11 19.81 -7.30
C VAL A 140 -4.78 18.59 -7.92
N ALA A 141 -4.00 17.61 -8.36
CA ALA A 141 -4.53 16.37 -8.92
C ALA A 141 -5.32 15.54 -7.89
N LEU A 142 -4.85 15.47 -6.62
CA LEU A 142 -5.60 14.86 -5.51
C LEU A 142 -6.89 15.64 -5.20
N ALA A 143 -6.82 16.97 -5.10
CA ALA A 143 -7.98 17.83 -4.91
C ALA A 143 -9.04 17.57 -5.98
N ARG A 144 -8.64 17.51 -7.25
CA ARG A 144 -9.47 17.14 -8.38
C ARG A 144 -10.09 15.75 -8.25
N THR A 145 -9.29 14.76 -7.88
CA THR A 145 -9.73 13.36 -7.72
C THR A 145 -10.83 13.22 -6.67
N LEU A 146 -10.82 14.08 -5.65
CA LEU A 146 -11.75 14.05 -4.52
C LEU A 146 -12.91 15.03 -4.63
N LEU A 147 -12.93 15.86 -5.67
CA LEU A 147 -13.85 16.98 -5.83
C LEU A 147 -15.34 16.55 -5.79
N HIS A 148 -15.67 15.41 -6.40
CA HIS A 148 -17.02 14.84 -6.45
C HIS A 148 -17.36 13.94 -5.27
N ASN A 149 -16.53 13.98 -4.21
CA ASN A 149 -16.72 13.22 -2.96
C ASN A 149 -16.85 11.70 -3.13
N PRO A 150 -15.90 11.02 -3.78
CA PRO A 150 -15.97 9.59 -4.06
C PRO A 150 -15.87 8.74 -2.79
N ASP A 151 -16.57 7.60 -2.75
CA ASP A 151 -16.43 6.59 -1.68
C ASP A 151 -15.11 5.78 -1.81
N ILE A 152 -14.62 5.65 -3.04
CA ILE A 152 -13.46 4.84 -3.41
C ILE A 152 -12.43 5.75 -4.09
N VAL A 153 -11.19 5.66 -3.64
CA VAL A 153 -10.08 6.46 -4.17
C VAL A 153 -8.98 5.52 -4.66
N LEU A 154 -8.70 5.59 -5.95
CA LEU A 154 -7.67 4.80 -6.63
C LEU A 154 -6.50 5.72 -6.94
N LEU A 155 -5.31 5.39 -6.47
CA LEU A 155 -4.12 6.23 -6.56
C LEU A 155 -2.98 5.45 -7.24
N ASP A 156 -2.58 5.90 -8.42
CA ASP A 156 -1.49 5.27 -9.16
C ASP A 156 -0.18 6.02 -8.90
N GLU A 157 0.74 5.39 -8.13
CA GLU A 157 2.06 5.92 -7.74
C GLU A 157 1.97 7.36 -7.14
N PRO A 158 1.15 7.61 -6.09
CA PRO A 158 0.78 8.95 -5.67
C PRO A 158 1.95 9.80 -5.16
N THR A 159 3.04 9.20 -4.72
CA THR A 159 4.23 9.89 -4.17
C THR A 159 5.44 9.82 -5.09
N SER A 160 5.30 9.19 -6.26
CA SER A 160 6.43 8.96 -7.17
C SER A 160 7.13 10.25 -7.61
N GLY A 161 8.44 10.30 -7.36
CA GLY A 161 9.31 11.41 -7.75
C GLY A 161 8.98 12.75 -7.07
N LEU A 162 8.28 12.73 -5.94
CA LEU A 162 8.16 13.85 -5.04
C LEU A 162 9.39 13.93 -4.11
N ASP A 163 9.69 15.14 -3.66
CA ASP A 163 10.61 15.33 -2.55
C ASP A 163 10.03 14.74 -1.24
N PRO A 164 10.86 14.47 -0.20
CA PRO A 164 10.41 13.80 1.01
C PRO A 164 9.29 14.54 1.76
N GLU A 165 9.28 15.88 1.75
CA GLU A 165 8.27 16.70 2.42
C GLU A 165 6.93 16.59 1.69
N SER A 166 6.91 16.82 0.38
CA SER A 166 5.71 16.66 -0.46
C SER A 166 5.14 15.23 -0.40
N ALA A 167 6.02 14.21 -0.41
CA ALA A 167 5.58 12.82 -0.28
C ALA A 167 4.95 12.54 1.09
N ARG A 168 5.48 13.13 2.16
CA ARG A 168 4.89 13.04 3.51
C ARG A 168 3.49 13.65 3.55
N GLU A 169 3.32 14.86 3.02
CA GLU A 169 2.02 15.53 2.98
C GLU A 169 0.97 14.73 2.20
N VAL A 170 1.36 14.14 1.05
CA VAL A 170 0.47 13.24 0.28
C VAL A 170 0.07 12.02 1.10
N ARG A 171 1.00 11.38 1.83
CA ARG A 171 0.68 10.25 2.71
C ARG A 171 -0.29 10.64 3.83
N GLU A 172 -0.09 11.80 4.46
CA GLU A 172 -1.00 12.32 5.51
C GLU A 172 -2.42 12.52 4.95
N LEU A 173 -2.56 13.05 3.74
CA LEU A 173 -3.85 13.15 3.05
C LEU A 173 -4.47 11.77 2.80
N ILE A 174 -3.70 10.79 2.34
CA ILE A 174 -4.18 9.41 2.12
C ILE A 174 -4.69 8.79 3.43
N VAL A 175 -3.94 8.96 4.53
CA VAL A 175 -4.36 8.48 5.86
C VAL A 175 -5.65 9.16 6.31
N LYS A 176 -5.82 10.45 6.04
CA LYS A 176 -7.06 11.18 6.34
C LYS A 176 -8.27 10.60 5.60
N LEU A 177 -8.11 10.21 4.32
CA LEU A 177 -9.18 9.55 3.56
C LEU A 177 -9.65 8.24 4.23
N ARG A 178 -8.72 7.46 4.78
CA ARG A 178 -9.04 6.26 5.55
C ARG A 178 -9.87 6.60 6.80
N ILE A 179 -9.48 7.64 7.54
CA ILE A 179 -10.19 8.09 8.74
C ILE A 179 -11.62 8.54 8.37
N GLU A 180 -11.80 9.16 7.21
CA GLU A 180 -13.10 9.53 6.63
C GLU A 180 -13.90 8.32 6.09
N GLN A 181 -13.45 7.09 6.39
CA GLN A 181 -14.11 5.84 5.98
C GLN A 181 -14.19 5.63 4.46
N ARG A 182 -13.28 6.22 3.69
CA ARG A 182 -13.16 5.92 2.26
C ARG A 182 -12.35 4.64 2.06
N ALA A 183 -12.67 3.90 1.02
CA ALA A 183 -11.84 2.80 0.55
C ALA A 183 -10.73 3.37 -0.34
N VAL A 184 -9.47 3.14 0.01
CA VAL A 184 -8.33 3.63 -0.77
C VAL A 184 -7.56 2.44 -1.34
N VAL A 185 -7.29 2.48 -2.64
CA VAL A 185 -6.35 1.56 -3.29
C VAL A 185 -5.21 2.37 -3.83
N LEU A 186 -4.00 2.07 -3.42
CA LEU A 186 -2.82 2.70 -3.99
C LEU A 186 -1.93 1.67 -4.68
N SER A 187 -1.40 2.03 -5.84
CA SER A 187 -0.30 1.28 -6.44
C SER A 187 1.02 1.94 -6.06
N THR A 188 2.01 1.15 -5.73
CA THR A 188 3.36 1.64 -5.48
C THR A 188 4.39 0.53 -5.68
N HIS A 189 5.63 0.92 -5.95
CA HIS A 189 6.79 0.05 -5.87
C HIS A 189 7.66 0.38 -4.65
N ASN A 190 7.25 1.37 -3.85
CA ASN A 190 7.95 1.84 -2.66
C ASN A 190 7.44 1.09 -1.41
N LEU A 191 8.27 0.18 -0.90
CA LEU A 191 7.98 -0.64 0.28
C LEU A 191 7.80 0.21 1.54
N ASP A 192 8.60 1.26 1.70
CA ASP A 192 8.54 2.19 2.84
C ASP A 192 7.19 2.93 2.90
N GLU A 193 6.61 3.26 1.75
CA GLU A 193 5.28 3.84 1.67
C GLU A 193 4.21 2.85 2.17
N VAL A 194 4.30 1.60 1.72
CA VAL A 194 3.36 0.54 2.14
C VAL A 194 3.44 0.33 3.65
N GLU A 195 4.64 0.22 4.21
CA GLU A 195 4.84 0.04 5.66
C GLU A 195 4.23 1.16 6.50
N ARG A 196 4.30 2.41 5.99
CA ARG A 196 3.83 3.58 6.73
C ARG A 196 2.32 3.74 6.74
N ILE A 197 1.62 3.39 5.66
CA ILE A 197 0.21 3.77 5.50
C ILE A 197 -0.74 2.64 5.14
N ALA A 198 -0.27 1.53 4.59
CA ALA A 198 -1.15 0.46 4.15
C ALA A 198 -1.72 -0.35 5.31
N THR A 199 -3.01 -0.66 5.26
CA THR A 199 -3.65 -1.60 6.20
C THR A 199 -3.50 -3.04 5.71
N ARG A 200 -3.56 -3.24 4.39
CA ARG A 200 -3.27 -4.52 3.73
C ARG A 200 -2.47 -4.28 2.47
N VAL A 201 -1.72 -5.27 2.08
CA VAL A 201 -0.89 -5.25 0.88
C VAL A 201 -1.11 -6.50 0.04
N ALA A 202 -1.23 -6.30 -1.25
CA ALA A 202 -1.16 -7.35 -2.26
C ALA A 202 0.17 -7.23 -2.99
N VAL A 203 0.98 -8.28 -2.93
CA VAL A 203 2.21 -8.39 -3.74
C VAL A 203 1.83 -8.92 -5.10
N LEU A 204 2.04 -8.10 -6.13
CA LEU A 204 1.60 -8.37 -7.50
C LEU A 204 2.80 -8.54 -8.44
N ARG A 205 2.77 -9.62 -9.24
CA ARG A 205 3.69 -9.86 -10.37
C ARG A 205 2.94 -10.56 -11.49
N GLN A 206 2.09 -9.80 -12.22
CA GLN A 206 1.06 -10.29 -13.15
C GLN A 206 -0.05 -11.08 -12.43
N ARG A 207 0.29 -11.98 -11.51
CA ARG A 207 -0.63 -12.65 -10.58
C ARG A 207 -0.39 -12.15 -9.15
N MET A 208 -1.36 -12.38 -8.28
CA MET A 208 -1.21 -12.06 -6.86
C MET A 208 -0.41 -13.15 -6.17
N LEU A 209 0.76 -12.79 -5.62
CA LEU A 209 1.62 -13.72 -4.88
C LEU A 209 1.17 -13.87 -3.42
N ALA A 210 0.72 -12.77 -2.82
CA ALA A 210 0.22 -12.74 -1.47
C ALA A 210 -0.70 -11.54 -1.25
N VAL A 211 -1.69 -11.70 -0.35
CA VAL A 211 -2.56 -10.61 0.11
C VAL A 211 -2.78 -10.78 1.60
N ASP A 212 -2.32 -9.82 2.41
CA ASP A 212 -2.59 -9.78 3.85
C ASP A 212 -2.16 -8.42 4.45
N THR A 213 -2.24 -8.27 5.78
CA THR A 213 -1.58 -7.18 6.49
C THR A 213 -0.06 -7.37 6.43
N PRO A 214 0.75 -6.29 6.46
CA PRO A 214 2.21 -6.40 6.52
C PRO A 214 2.69 -7.35 7.63
N ASP A 215 2.11 -7.25 8.82
CA ASP A 215 2.48 -8.09 9.97
C ASP A 215 2.12 -9.57 9.78
N ALA A 216 0.95 -9.87 9.20
CA ALA A 216 0.55 -11.25 8.91
C ALA A 216 1.47 -11.88 7.84
N LEU A 217 1.92 -11.10 6.85
CA LEU A 217 2.90 -11.58 5.87
C LEU A 217 4.25 -11.88 6.51
N ARG A 218 4.74 -11.01 7.39
CA ARG A 218 5.98 -11.25 8.16
C ARG A 218 5.86 -12.53 8.99
N ALA A 219 4.79 -12.62 9.79
CA ALA A 219 4.56 -13.80 10.66
C ALA A 219 4.46 -15.10 9.86
N ARG A 220 3.78 -15.09 8.70
CA ARG A 220 3.62 -16.27 7.84
C ARG A 220 4.94 -16.74 7.23
N LEU A 221 5.80 -15.81 6.79
CA LEU A 221 7.02 -16.14 6.05
C LEU A 221 8.23 -16.39 6.96
N PHE A 222 8.31 -15.70 8.07
CA PHE A 222 9.48 -15.73 8.96
C PHE A 222 9.19 -16.30 10.35
N GLY A 223 7.90 -16.41 10.73
CA GLY A 223 7.49 -16.72 12.09
C GLY A 223 7.77 -15.56 13.05
N HIS A 224 7.62 -15.82 14.34
CA HIS A 224 8.04 -14.90 15.39
C HIS A 224 9.38 -15.40 15.94
N ARG A 225 10.38 -14.53 15.97
CA ARG A 225 11.72 -14.86 16.47
C ARG A 225 12.21 -13.77 17.42
N LEU A 226 13.07 -14.17 18.38
CA LEU A 226 13.83 -13.25 19.23
C LEU A 226 15.27 -13.21 18.73
N ARG A 227 15.80 -12.02 18.56
CA ARG A 227 17.22 -11.79 18.33
C ARG A 227 17.87 -11.42 19.65
N VAL A 228 18.83 -12.25 20.06
CA VAL A 228 19.63 -12.03 21.27
C VAL A 228 21.07 -11.84 20.87
N VAL A 229 21.66 -10.70 21.28
CA VAL A 229 23.08 -10.43 21.08
C VAL A 229 23.81 -10.64 22.40
N VAL A 230 24.87 -11.42 22.37
CA VAL A 230 25.70 -11.75 23.55
C VAL A 230 27.16 -11.30 23.33
N THR A 231 27.93 -11.20 24.41
CA THR A 231 29.38 -11.06 24.28
C THR A 231 29.99 -12.42 23.99
N GLY A 232 30.84 -12.50 22.94
CA GLY A 232 31.49 -13.75 22.54
C GLY A 232 30.64 -14.59 21.60
N HIS A 233 30.96 -15.86 21.51
CA HIS A 233 30.38 -16.77 20.50
C HIS A 233 29.01 -17.34 20.93
N ALA A 234 27.96 -16.89 20.26
CA ALA A 234 26.57 -17.23 20.58
C ALA A 234 26.25 -18.73 20.42
N GLY A 235 26.96 -19.40 19.51
CA GLY A 235 26.77 -20.86 19.27
C GLY A 235 26.94 -21.73 20.48
N ALA A 236 27.70 -21.31 21.51
CA ALA A 236 27.91 -22.03 22.75
C ALA A 236 26.61 -22.22 23.57
N PHE A 237 25.60 -21.35 23.35
CA PHE A 237 24.35 -21.36 24.11
C PHE A 237 23.25 -22.18 23.45
N ILE A 238 23.42 -22.65 22.20
CA ILE A 238 22.43 -23.46 21.47
C ILE A 238 21.98 -24.69 22.26
N PRO A 239 22.89 -25.54 22.83
CA PRO A 239 22.47 -26.72 23.57
C PRO A 239 21.59 -26.39 24.78
N ALA A 240 21.95 -25.35 25.52
CA ALA A 240 21.20 -24.91 26.70
C ALA A 240 19.78 -24.44 26.34
N LEU A 241 19.66 -23.63 25.26
CA LEU A 241 18.36 -23.16 24.78
C LEU A 241 17.47 -24.31 24.30
N ARG A 242 18.03 -25.28 23.58
CA ARG A 242 17.28 -26.45 23.12
C ARG A 242 16.75 -27.28 24.30
N THR A 243 17.58 -27.49 25.32
CA THR A 243 17.18 -28.19 26.56
C THR A 243 16.16 -27.37 27.34
N GLY A 244 16.26 -26.05 27.31
CA GLY A 244 15.34 -25.12 27.97
C GLY A 244 13.99 -24.90 27.24
N GLY A 245 13.70 -25.68 26.19
CA GLY A 245 12.39 -25.65 25.50
C GLY A 245 12.37 -24.81 24.25
N HIS A 246 13.52 -24.34 23.74
CA HIS A 246 13.67 -23.56 22.52
C HIS A 246 14.42 -24.37 21.44
N PRO A 247 13.78 -25.37 20.79
CA PRO A 247 14.47 -26.27 19.85
C PRO A 247 14.92 -25.61 18.55
N ASP A 248 14.19 -24.60 18.07
CA ASP A 248 14.50 -23.86 16.85
C ASP A 248 15.30 -22.60 17.20
N VAL A 249 16.60 -22.78 17.31
CA VAL A 249 17.58 -21.72 17.55
C VAL A 249 18.73 -21.83 16.58
N VAL A 250 19.12 -20.69 16.01
CA VAL A 250 20.26 -20.51 15.10
C VAL A 250 21.19 -19.46 15.68
N ALA A 251 22.50 -19.65 15.52
CA ALA A 251 23.50 -18.68 15.92
C ALA A 251 24.31 -18.22 14.71
N ASP A 252 24.59 -16.94 14.67
CA ASP A 252 25.51 -16.30 13.74
C ASP A 252 26.41 -15.35 14.53
N ASP A 253 27.72 -15.69 14.58
CA ASP A 253 28.74 -15.01 15.39
C ASP A 253 28.29 -14.80 16.86
N ASN A 254 27.95 -13.60 17.25
CA ASN A 254 27.52 -13.20 18.59
C ASN A 254 26.00 -13.07 18.75
N THR A 255 25.23 -13.48 17.74
CA THR A 255 23.78 -13.31 17.67
C THR A 255 23.07 -14.67 17.67
N LEU A 256 22.03 -14.78 18.48
CA LEU A 256 21.07 -15.90 18.45
C LEU A 256 19.77 -15.42 17.84
N SER A 257 19.20 -16.23 16.95
CA SER A 257 17.84 -16.10 16.45
C SER A 257 17.03 -17.30 16.94
N ILE A 258 16.02 -17.04 17.77
CA ILE A 258 15.26 -18.05 18.52
C ILE A 258 13.80 -17.97 18.11
N ALA A 259 13.24 -19.05 17.57
CA ALA A 259 11.81 -19.09 17.24
C ALA A 259 10.96 -19.03 18.53
N THR A 260 9.93 -18.21 18.51
CA THR A 260 9.00 -18.01 19.62
C THR A 260 7.56 -18.08 19.13
N ARG A 261 6.63 -18.33 20.05
CA ARG A 261 5.19 -18.17 19.78
C ARG A 261 4.69 -16.79 20.17
N ASP A 262 5.28 -16.23 21.23
CA ASP A 262 4.97 -14.92 21.77
C ASP A 262 6.26 -14.34 22.36
N ALA A 263 6.79 -13.31 21.72
CA ALA A 263 8.04 -12.69 22.14
C ALA A 263 7.99 -12.16 23.57
N LEU A 264 6.88 -11.56 23.98
CA LEU A 264 6.74 -10.99 25.33
C LEU A 264 6.73 -12.09 26.40
N ARG A 265 6.08 -13.21 26.12
CA ARG A 265 5.96 -14.34 27.05
C ARG A 265 7.24 -15.16 27.13
N ASP A 266 7.88 -15.38 25.98
CA ASP A 266 9.03 -16.28 25.88
C ASP A 266 10.35 -15.59 26.26
N THR A 267 10.46 -14.27 26.13
CA THR A 267 11.68 -13.50 26.45
C THR A 267 12.21 -13.76 27.87
N PRO A 268 11.39 -13.73 28.94
CA PRO A 268 11.90 -13.97 30.29
C PRO A 268 12.55 -15.36 30.46
N ASP A 269 12.00 -16.37 29.81
CA ASP A 269 12.51 -17.74 29.90
C ASP A 269 13.81 -17.91 29.11
N VAL A 270 13.88 -17.34 27.90
CA VAL A 270 15.10 -17.26 27.07
C VAL A 270 16.23 -16.59 27.86
N VAL A 271 15.95 -15.42 28.44
CA VAL A 271 16.94 -14.65 29.22
C VAL A 271 17.41 -15.46 30.43
N ARG A 272 16.49 -16.11 31.15
CA ARG A 272 16.84 -16.95 32.31
C ARG A 272 17.78 -18.08 31.93
N VAL A 273 17.47 -18.83 30.87
CA VAL A 273 18.31 -19.92 30.37
C VAL A 273 19.70 -19.42 30.01
N LEU A 274 19.80 -18.33 29.29
CA LEU A 274 21.08 -17.73 28.85
C LEU A 274 21.93 -17.28 30.04
N VAL A 275 21.34 -16.57 31.01
CA VAL A 275 22.04 -16.06 32.20
C VAL A 275 22.52 -17.21 33.07
N GLN A 276 21.71 -18.25 33.27
CA GLN A 276 22.10 -19.46 34.05
C GLN A 276 23.29 -20.18 33.42
N HIS A 277 23.51 -20.04 32.12
CA HIS A 277 24.66 -20.63 31.42
C HIS A 277 25.79 -19.61 31.16
N GLY A 278 25.77 -18.48 31.87
CA GLY A 278 26.89 -17.53 31.87
C GLY A 278 26.91 -16.59 30.67
N ALA A 279 25.81 -16.44 29.95
CA ALA A 279 25.74 -15.47 28.85
C ALA A 279 25.77 -14.04 29.36
N ALA A 280 26.67 -13.22 28.83
CA ALA A 280 26.62 -11.77 29.00
C ALA A 280 25.80 -11.17 27.86
N ILE A 281 24.52 -10.88 28.14
CA ILE A 281 23.54 -10.42 27.16
C ILE A 281 23.75 -8.92 26.93
N ILE A 282 23.85 -8.52 25.64
CA ILE A 282 23.91 -7.13 25.22
C ILE A 282 22.51 -6.60 24.90
N SER A 283 21.71 -7.36 24.16
CA SER A 283 20.34 -6.98 23.83
C SER A 283 19.45 -8.20 23.57
N VAL A 284 18.14 -8.03 23.83
CA VAL A 284 17.09 -8.99 23.47
C VAL A 284 15.96 -8.20 22.83
N VAL A 285 15.67 -8.45 21.57
CA VAL A 285 14.63 -7.75 20.81
C VAL A 285 13.88 -8.75 19.94
N PRO A 286 12.60 -8.53 19.61
CA PRO A 286 11.96 -9.25 18.54
C PRO A 286 12.77 -9.10 17.24
N GLU A 287 12.90 -10.18 16.48
CA GLU A 287 13.53 -10.13 15.16
C GLU A 287 12.54 -9.52 14.19
N GLU A 288 12.84 -8.30 13.75
CA GLU A 288 12.00 -7.58 12.82
C GLU A 288 12.50 -7.86 11.39
N HIS A 289 11.60 -8.36 10.56
CA HIS A 289 11.80 -8.47 9.13
C HIS A 289 11.10 -7.30 8.43
N SER A 290 11.79 -6.68 7.49
CA SER A 290 11.21 -5.60 6.67
C SER A 290 10.17 -6.15 5.68
N LEU A 291 9.33 -5.30 5.14
CA LEU A 291 8.47 -5.70 4.03
C LEU A 291 9.31 -6.04 2.76
N GLU A 292 10.55 -5.52 2.68
CA GLU A 292 11.51 -5.89 1.64
C GLU A 292 11.91 -7.37 1.73
N ASP A 293 12.18 -7.87 2.94
CA ASP A 293 12.48 -9.30 3.15
C ASP A 293 11.30 -10.17 2.74
N VAL A 294 10.07 -9.77 3.11
CA VAL A 294 8.82 -10.42 2.68
C VAL A 294 8.73 -10.47 1.15
N TYR A 295 8.92 -9.34 0.51
CA TYR A 295 8.85 -9.21 -0.95
C TYR A 295 9.88 -10.08 -1.65
N LEU A 296 11.15 -10.00 -1.22
CA LEU A 296 12.23 -10.80 -1.80
C LEU A 296 12.02 -12.31 -1.63
N ARG A 297 11.45 -12.72 -0.49
CA ARG A 297 11.13 -14.13 -0.25
C ARG A 297 10.01 -14.62 -1.14
N LEU A 298 8.93 -13.88 -1.30
CA LEU A 298 7.83 -14.23 -2.19
C LEU A 298 8.28 -14.35 -3.65
N ILE A 299 9.14 -13.44 -4.11
CA ILE A 299 9.70 -13.52 -5.47
C ILE A 299 10.60 -14.75 -5.68
N LYS A 300 11.39 -15.13 -4.66
CA LYS A 300 12.22 -16.34 -4.73
C LYS A 300 11.38 -17.62 -4.74
N GLU A 301 10.30 -17.66 -3.98
CA GLU A 301 9.38 -18.80 -3.95
C GLU A 301 8.65 -18.96 -5.30
N GLU A 302 8.20 -17.84 -5.89
CA GLU A 302 7.59 -17.86 -7.23
C GLU A 302 8.56 -18.37 -8.32
N ALA A 303 9.83 -17.96 -8.28
CA ALA A 303 10.82 -18.38 -9.26
C ALA A 303 11.18 -19.88 -9.18
N ARG A 304 10.80 -20.56 -8.10
CA ARG A 304 11.02 -22.01 -7.88
C ARG A 304 9.80 -22.86 -8.21
N ALA A 305 8.62 -22.25 -8.30
CA ALA A 305 7.33 -22.90 -8.62
C ALA A 305 7.08 -22.95 -10.12
#